data_b7f548145342388b51046e0555426e57
#
_entry.id   b7f548145342388b51046e0555426e57
#
_cell.length_a   1.000
_cell.length_b   1.000
_cell.length_c   1.000
_cell.angle_alpha   90.00
_cell.angle_beta   90.00
_cell.angle_gamma   90.00
#
_symmetry.space_group_name_H-M   'P 1'
#
loop_
_entity.id
_entity.type
_entity.pdbx_description
1 polymer ?
#
loop_
_entity_poly.entity_id
_entity_poly.type
_entity_poly.pdbx_seq_one_letter_code
_entity_poly.pdbx_strand_id
1 'polypeptide(L)'
;MLMFRFSLFSFLLQRHRRVTRLAGVALLLSGVMQAQAAQRIEFSPDAAGAYPEGIAWNPRAGAFLVSSLRGGQLGLVYPDGRYRRFSIGKGLITTSGMLVDAERNRVLVCNEDVGVSLSSVPGTRNRVAQVLEFNLDTGALQQTYDLSSLSRGPTLANDLALDAQGNIYVTDSFQPQIYKVDRATRQVSILVRSARLIPADAPAAAQGTQPYLNGIVSHPDGYLIAADYTRGLLWKVTLDSAPAISEIRLPQRLKGPDGLRLKNAHELVIVQSFPGAKGSMSGDVTLLSSNDGWASAYITAVATPSELDGPTGAALRDGEVWVVNSRYPRLFADVAQAERTRTFSIVRVALERRPADR
;
A
#
# COMPACT_ATOMS: atom_id res chain seq x y z
N MET A 1 2.51 27.68 101.23
CA MET A 1 3.34 28.89 101.49
C MET A 1 4.04 29.28 100.16
N LEU A 2 3.75 30.39 99.66
CA LEU A 2 4.50 31.30 98.72
C LEU A 2 4.86 30.67 97.36
N MET A 3 4.54 31.24 96.33
CA MET A 3 4.53 32.51 95.59
C MET A 3 5.01 32.30 94.18
N PHE A 4 4.14 32.63 93.19
CA PHE A 4 4.29 33.72 92.18
C PHE A 4 5.60 33.74 91.38
N ARG A 5 5.56 33.59 90.07
CA ARG A 5 5.59 34.69 89.09
C ARG A 5 5.55 34.19 87.64
N PHE A 6 4.63 34.79 86.90
CA PHE A 6 4.59 35.12 85.46
C PHE A 6 5.87 35.08 84.63
N SER A 7 5.77 34.58 83.41
CA SER A 7 6.15 35.37 82.26
C SER A 7 5.50 34.96 80.97
N LEU A 8 4.67 35.81 80.41
CA LEU A 8 4.30 35.86 79.00
C LEU A 8 5.58 35.91 78.15
N PHE A 9 5.74 35.05 77.18
CA PHE A 9 6.40 35.30 75.89
C PHE A 9 6.56 33.97 75.16
N SER A 10 5.66 33.63 74.26
CA SER A 10 5.87 32.72 73.15
C SER A 10 4.58 32.47 72.41
N PHE A 11 3.95 33.51 71.91
CA PHE A 11 2.93 33.41 70.89
C PHE A 11 3.30 34.35 69.75
N LEU A 12 4.17 33.94 68.84
CA LEU A 12 4.42 34.59 67.56
C LEU A 12 5.57 33.89 66.82
N LEU A 13 5.43 32.61 66.47
CA LEU A 13 6.36 31.96 65.52
C LEU A 13 5.81 30.59 65.04
N GLN A 14 4.52 30.56 64.67
CA GLN A 14 3.93 29.38 64.00
C GLN A 14 2.92 29.76 62.92
N ARG A 15 3.24 30.77 62.07
CA ARG A 15 2.38 31.12 60.97
C ARG A 15 3.09 31.33 59.62
N HIS A 16 4.31 30.84 59.44
CA HIS A 16 5.04 30.99 58.16
C HIS A 16 5.63 29.69 57.61
N ARG A 17 5.03 28.53 57.84
CA ARG A 17 5.48 27.26 57.23
C ARG A 17 4.42 26.42 56.51
N ARG A 18 3.32 27.03 56.01
CA ARG A 18 2.30 26.31 55.26
C ARG A 18 1.90 26.90 53.89
N VAL A 19 2.70 27.75 53.27
CA VAL A 19 2.38 28.34 51.96
C VAL A 19 3.38 27.97 50.86
N THR A 20 4.40 27.14 51.11
CA THR A 20 5.43 26.83 50.12
C THR A 20 5.47 25.36 49.72
N ARG A 21 4.34 24.66 49.70
CA ARG A 21 4.26 23.26 49.18
C ARG A 21 3.11 22.97 48.23
N LEU A 22 2.51 23.96 47.60
CA LEU A 22 1.44 23.80 46.58
C LEU A 22 1.75 24.39 45.23
N ALA A 23 3.00 24.83 44.98
CA ALA A 23 3.44 25.34 43.67
C ALA A 23 4.36 24.36 42.90
N GLY A 24 4.52 23.12 43.37
CA GLY A 24 5.48 22.16 42.81
C GLY A 24 4.89 20.92 42.11
N VAL A 25 3.58 20.80 41.92
CA VAL A 25 2.94 19.60 41.32
C VAL A 25 2.13 19.91 40.04
N ALA A 26 2.06 21.16 39.60
CA ALA A 26 1.29 21.52 38.39
C ALA A 26 2.14 21.68 37.12
N LEU A 27 3.37 21.19 37.08
CA LEU A 27 4.29 21.38 35.93
C LEU A 27 4.85 20.06 35.37
N LEU A 28 4.19 18.94 35.53
CA LEU A 28 4.65 17.64 34.97
C LEU A 28 3.56 16.85 34.21
N LEU A 29 2.55 17.51 33.67
CA LEU A 29 1.55 16.84 32.81
C LEU A 29 1.22 17.64 31.52
N SER A 30 2.12 18.47 31.05
CA SER A 30 2.15 18.81 29.62
C SER A 30 3.07 17.82 28.93
N GLY A 31 2.68 16.55 28.91
CA GLY A 31 3.18 15.57 27.97
C GLY A 31 2.84 16.11 26.59
N VAL A 32 3.84 16.71 25.96
CA VAL A 32 3.82 17.11 24.56
C VAL A 32 3.44 15.87 23.76
N MET A 33 2.17 15.76 23.34
CA MET A 33 1.84 15.04 22.13
C MET A 33 2.53 15.79 20.99
N GLN A 34 3.83 15.56 20.83
CA GLN A 34 4.48 15.85 19.57
C GLN A 34 3.76 14.95 18.55
N ALA A 35 2.90 15.54 17.75
CA ALA A 35 2.49 14.94 16.52
C ALA A 35 3.79 14.54 15.81
N GLN A 36 4.07 13.24 15.78
CA GLN A 36 5.30 12.72 15.19
C GLN A 36 5.18 13.06 13.72
N ALA A 37 5.92 14.07 13.26
CA ALA A 37 5.90 14.51 11.87
C ALA A 37 6.01 13.29 10.97
N ALA A 38 5.21 13.23 9.93
CA ALA A 38 5.24 12.12 8.99
C ALA A 38 6.68 11.94 8.50
N GLN A 39 7.26 10.77 8.78
CA GLN A 39 8.61 10.49 8.33
C GLN A 39 8.54 10.29 6.82
N ARG A 40 9.25 11.11 6.06
CA ARG A 40 9.32 11.08 4.61
C ARG A 40 10.72 10.71 4.17
N ILE A 41 10.81 9.72 3.29
CA ILE A 41 12.05 9.33 2.63
C ILE A 41 11.97 9.82 1.19
N GLU A 42 12.78 10.80 0.83
CA GLU A 42 12.94 11.23 -0.56
C GLU A 42 14.05 10.43 -1.24
N PHE A 43 13.85 10.09 -2.49
CA PHE A 43 14.83 9.36 -3.28
C PHE A 43 14.78 9.79 -4.75
N SER A 44 15.93 9.65 -5.42
CA SER A 44 16.08 9.97 -6.84
C SER A 44 16.62 8.73 -7.55
N PRO A 45 15.81 8.05 -8.36
CA PRO A 45 16.27 6.95 -9.20
C PRO A 45 17.35 7.40 -10.19
N ASP A 46 18.27 6.50 -10.54
CA ASP A 46 19.33 6.76 -11.53
C ASP A 46 18.75 7.16 -12.88
N ALA A 47 17.62 6.56 -13.27
CA ALA A 47 16.85 6.96 -14.45
C ALA A 47 15.80 7.99 -14.08
N ALA A 48 15.81 9.14 -14.72
CA ALA A 48 14.78 10.15 -14.56
C ALA A 48 13.39 9.59 -14.92
N GLY A 49 12.37 9.95 -14.13
CA GLY A 49 10.99 9.60 -14.43
C GLY A 49 10.63 8.14 -14.11
N ALA A 50 11.12 7.57 -13.02
CA ALA A 50 10.80 6.18 -12.65
C ALA A 50 9.30 5.97 -12.38
N TYR A 51 8.62 6.92 -11.72
CA TYR A 51 7.21 6.80 -11.33
C TYR A 51 6.92 5.46 -10.65
N PRO A 52 7.37 5.28 -9.40
CA PRO A 52 7.16 4.03 -8.67
C PRO A 52 5.68 3.82 -8.43
N GLU A 53 5.20 2.57 -8.58
CA GLU A 53 3.81 2.23 -8.33
C GLU A 53 3.69 1.26 -7.16
N GLY A 54 4.40 0.13 -7.22
CA GLY A 54 4.48 -0.86 -6.15
C GLY A 54 5.58 -0.56 -5.15
N ILE A 55 5.36 -0.99 -3.91
CA ILE A 55 6.32 -0.91 -2.82
C ILE A 55 6.26 -2.17 -1.96
N ALA A 56 7.41 -2.68 -1.54
CA ALA A 56 7.51 -3.76 -0.56
C ALA A 56 8.71 -3.57 0.36
N TRP A 57 8.63 -4.00 1.61
CA TRP A 57 9.77 -4.00 2.52
C TRP A 57 10.65 -5.22 2.29
N ASN A 58 11.94 -5.01 2.09
CA ASN A 58 12.96 -6.07 2.05
C ASN A 58 13.71 -6.10 3.37
N PRO A 59 13.39 -7.02 4.29
CA PRO A 59 14.03 -7.08 5.60
C PRO A 59 15.51 -7.47 5.54
N ARG A 60 15.93 -8.19 4.50
CA ARG A 60 17.34 -8.61 4.35
C ARG A 60 18.23 -7.44 3.92
N ALA A 61 17.72 -6.56 3.07
CA ALA A 61 18.46 -5.37 2.64
C ALA A 61 18.27 -4.18 3.59
N GLY A 62 17.32 -4.22 4.51
CA GLY A 62 16.93 -3.08 5.35
C GLY A 62 16.45 -1.89 4.51
N ALA A 63 15.77 -2.15 3.39
CA ALA A 63 15.36 -1.15 2.41
C ALA A 63 13.98 -1.45 1.82
N PHE A 64 13.31 -0.43 1.30
CA PHE A 64 12.12 -0.62 0.50
C PHE A 64 12.49 -0.99 -0.93
N LEU A 65 11.80 -1.96 -1.51
CA LEU A 65 11.77 -2.18 -2.94
C LEU A 65 10.68 -1.30 -3.55
N VAL A 66 10.95 -0.68 -4.67
CA VAL A 66 9.99 0.09 -5.46
C VAL A 66 10.02 -0.36 -6.91
N SER A 67 8.85 -0.39 -7.55
CA SER A 67 8.70 -0.66 -8.98
C SER A 67 8.87 0.60 -9.82
N SER A 68 8.68 0.51 -11.13
CA SER A 68 8.80 1.66 -12.04
C SER A 68 7.87 1.53 -13.25
N LEU A 69 6.88 2.41 -13.34
CA LEU A 69 5.97 2.45 -14.50
C LEU A 69 6.70 2.80 -15.80
N ARG A 70 7.66 3.71 -15.76
CA ARG A 70 8.34 4.19 -16.97
C ARG A 70 9.59 3.41 -17.31
N GLY A 71 10.40 3.06 -16.31
CA GLY A 71 11.67 2.38 -16.52
C GLY A 71 11.60 0.86 -16.48
N GLY A 72 10.55 0.31 -15.91
CA GLY A 72 10.36 -1.13 -15.70
C GLY A 72 11.26 -1.77 -14.63
N GLN A 73 12.33 -1.11 -14.23
CA GLN A 73 13.31 -1.65 -13.28
C GLN A 73 12.84 -1.54 -11.83
N LEU A 74 13.29 -2.46 -11.00
CA LEU A 74 13.12 -2.38 -9.56
C LEU A 74 14.29 -1.67 -8.90
N GLY A 75 14.02 -0.91 -7.83
CA GLY A 75 15.02 -0.21 -7.04
C GLY A 75 14.90 -0.46 -5.55
N LEU A 76 16.02 -0.40 -4.84
CA LEU A 76 16.09 -0.36 -3.38
C LEU A 76 16.18 1.10 -2.93
N VAL A 77 15.32 1.46 -2.00
CA VAL A 77 15.29 2.77 -1.34
C VAL A 77 15.61 2.56 0.13
N TYR A 78 16.77 3.02 0.56
CA TYR A 78 17.22 2.93 1.94
C TYR A 78 16.56 4.03 2.81
N PRO A 79 16.52 3.86 4.14
CA PRO A 79 15.93 4.86 5.05
C PRO A 79 16.60 6.25 4.99
N ASP A 80 17.84 6.33 4.52
CA ASP A 80 18.59 7.56 4.32
C ASP A 80 18.33 8.23 2.95
N GLY A 81 17.43 7.69 2.14
CA GLY A 81 17.08 8.20 0.81
C GLY A 81 17.99 7.73 -0.33
N ARG A 82 19.06 6.97 -0.04
CA ARG A 82 19.86 6.37 -1.10
C ARG A 82 19.02 5.44 -1.95
N TYR A 83 19.15 5.55 -3.27
CA TYR A 83 18.57 4.64 -4.24
C TYR A 83 19.64 3.74 -4.84
N ARG A 84 19.33 2.49 -5.07
CA ARG A 84 20.16 1.54 -5.79
C ARG A 84 19.30 0.65 -6.68
N ARG A 85 19.66 0.54 -7.95
CA ARG A 85 19.01 -0.42 -8.86
C ARG A 85 19.12 -1.83 -8.27
N PHE A 86 17.99 -2.54 -8.27
CA PHE A 86 17.90 -3.89 -7.72
C PHE A 86 17.81 -4.96 -8.82
N SER A 87 16.88 -4.79 -9.78
CA SER A 87 16.61 -5.82 -10.77
C SER A 87 17.71 -5.95 -11.83
N ILE A 88 18.05 -7.18 -12.13
CA ILE A 88 18.95 -7.56 -13.22
C ILE A 88 18.19 -8.52 -14.12
N GLY A 89 17.86 -8.10 -15.35
CA GLY A 89 17.09 -8.91 -16.29
C GLY A 89 16.68 -8.13 -17.53
N LYS A 90 16.16 -8.87 -18.51
CA LYS A 90 15.57 -8.34 -19.75
C LYS A 90 14.05 -8.52 -19.71
N GLY A 91 13.33 -7.81 -20.58
CA GLY A 91 11.88 -7.95 -20.72
C GLY A 91 11.05 -7.14 -19.74
N LEU A 92 11.69 -6.29 -18.94
CA LEU A 92 11.01 -5.32 -18.09
C LEU A 92 10.42 -4.20 -18.95
N ILE A 93 9.11 -3.98 -18.85
CA ILE A 93 8.41 -2.90 -19.58
C ILE A 93 7.88 -1.89 -18.57
N THR A 94 6.78 -2.19 -17.93
CA THR A 94 6.21 -1.44 -16.82
C THR A 94 6.11 -2.39 -15.64
N THR A 95 6.67 -2.05 -14.50
CA THR A 95 6.49 -2.82 -13.28
C THR A 95 5.57 -2.08 -12.32
N SER A 96 4.58 -2.80 -11.75
CA SER A 96 3.52 -2.28 -10.88
C SER A 96 3.51 -2.99 -9.52
N GLY A 97 2.42 -3.60 -9.12
CA GLY A 97 2.28 -4.27 -7.83
C GLY A 97 3.35 -5.31 -7.55
N MET A 98 3.81 -5.39 -6.30
CA MET A 98 4.93 -6.25 -5.92
C MET A 98 4.85 -6.78 -4.49
N LEU A 99 5.46 -7.93 -4.26
CA LEU A 99 5.62 -8.56 -2.93
C LEU A 99 7.03 -9.12 -2.72
N VAL A 100 7.47 -9.10 -1.48
CA VAL A 100 8.65 -9.81 -0.99
C VAL A 100 8.20 -11.07 -0.26
N ASP A 101 8.66 -12.23 -0.74
CA ASP A 101 8.56 -13.54 -0.08
C ASP A 101 9.95 -13.88 0.49
N ALA A 102 10.23 -13.35 1.67
CA ALA A 102 11.53 -13.48 2.31
C ALA A 102 11.85 -14.93 2.72
N GLU A 103 10.84 -15.74 3.04
CA GLU A 103 11.01 -17.15 3.38
C GLU A 103 11.51 -17.96 2.19
N ARG A 104 11.01 -17.65 0.99
CA ARG A 104 11.39 -18.34 -0.26
C ARG A 104 12.44 -17.60 -1.07
N ASN A 105 13.05 -16.57 -0.48
CA ASN A 105 14.14 -15.76 -1.07
C ASN A 105 13.79 -15.16 -2.44
N ARG A 106 12.59 -14.62 -2.59
CA ARG A 106 12.12 -14.09 -3.86
C ARG A 106 11.36 -12.77 -3.74
N VAL A 107 11.41 -12.00 -4.83
CA VAL A 107 10.57 -10.83 -5.10
C VAL A 107 9.69 -11.17 -6.29
N LEU A 108 8.40 -10.92 -6.17
CA LEU A 108 7.43 -11.06 -7.24
C LEU A 108 6.94 -9.68 -7.64
N VAL A 109 6.82 -9.43 -8.94
CA VAL A 109 6.34 -8.16 -9.47
C VAL A 109 5.51 -8.37 -10.72
N CYS A 110 4.42 -7.62 -10.84
CA CYS A 110 3.65 -7.54 -12.08
C CYS A 110 4.45 -6.77 -13.14
N ASN A 111 4.46 -7.28 -14.37
CA ASN A 111 5.05 -6.65 -15.54
C ASN A 111 4.00 -6.56 -16.65
N GLU A 112 3.83 -5.39 -17.18
CA GLU A 112 2.73 -5.03 -18.08
C GLU A 112 3.16 -3.97 -19.09
N ASP A 113 2.27 -3.50 -19.95
CA ASP A 113 2.51 -2.34 -20.80
C ASP A 113 1.25 -1.51 -20.99
N VAL A 114 1.18 -0.38 -20.32
CA VAL A 114 0.12 0.64 -20.49
C VAL A 114 0.52 1.76 -21.46
N GLY A 115 1.63 1.61 -22.16
CA GLY A 115 2.07 2.55 -23.19
C GLY A 115 2.85 3.77 -22.71
N VAL A 116 3.30 3.78 -21.43
CA VAL A 116 4.07 4.90 -20.84
C VAL A 116 5.53 4.57 -20.60
N SER A 117 5.92 3.31 -20.75
CA SER A 117 7.28 2.84 -20.52
C SER A 117 8.22 3.23 -21.67
N LEU A 118 9.50 3.41 -21.34
CA LEU A 118 10.58 3.56 -22.33
C LEU A 118 10.76 2.32 -23.22
N SER A 119 10.28 1.16 -22.75
CA SER A 119 10.31 -0.12 -23.48
C SER A 119 8.99 -0.45 -24.17
N SER A 120 7.98 0.43 -24.09
CA SER A 120 6.67 0.21 -24.70
C SER A 120 6.76 0.28 -26.22
N VAL A 121 6.11 -0.68 -26.87
CA VAL A 121 5.95 -0.70 -28.35
C VAL A 121 4.50 -1.00 -28.70
N PRO A 122 4.02 -0.65 -29.91
CA PRO A 122 2.61 -0.89 -30.28
C PRO A 122 2.17 -2.35 -30.15
N GLY A 123 3.09 -3.31 -30.29
CA GLY A 123 2.79 -4.74 -30.17
C GLY A 123 2.60 -5.25 -28.73
N THR A 124 3.12 -4.53 -27.74
CA THR A 124 3.04 -4.91 -26.31
C THR A 124 1.99 -4.14 -25.54
N ARG A 125 1.59 -2.96 -26.02
CA ARG A 125 0.65 -2.09 -25.32
C ARG A 125 -0.69 -2.77 -25.05
N ASN A 126 -1.08 -2.83 -23.77
CA ASN A 126 -2.29 -3.51 -23.25
C ASN A 126 -2.36 -5.00 -23.63
N ARG A 127 -1.23 -5.65 -23.90
CA ARG A 127 -1.14 -7.05 -24.33
C ARG A 127 -0.20 -7.90 -23.50
N VAL A 128 0.53 -7.29 -22.58
CA VAL A 128 1.46 -7.96 -21.68
C VAL A 128 0.85 -8.02 -20.29
N ALA A 129 0.78 -9.21 -19.74
CA ALA A 129 0.44 -9.50 -18.35
C ALA A 129 1.34 -10.62 -17.88
N GLN A 130 2.30 -10.31 -17.03
CA GLN A 130 3.29 -11.25 -16.53
C GLN A 130 3.53 -11.07 -15.04
N VAL A 131 3.97 -12.13 -14.37
CA VAL A 131 4.65 -12.05 -13.07
C VAL A 131 6.11 -12.41 -13.28
N LEU A 132 6.98 -11.55 -12.79
CA LEU A 132 8.42 -11.78 -12.79
C LEU A 132 8.86 -12.14 -11.37
N GLU A 133 9.64 -13.20 -11.25
CA GLU A 133 10.24 -13.66 -10.00
C GLU A 133 11.74 -13.38 -10.01
N PHE A 134 12.19 -12.60 -9.04
CA PHE A 134 13.61 -12.29 -8.85
C PHE A 134 14.13 -12.90 -7.55
N ASN A 135 15.39 -13.26 -7.55
CA ASN A 135 16.10 -13.61 -6.33
C ASN A 135 16.22 -12.38 -5.41
N LEU A 136 15.79 -12.52 -4.15
CA LEU A 136 15.72 -11.41 -3.20
C LEU A 136 17.10 -10.84 -2.81
N ASP A 137 18.14 -11.67 -2.80
CA ASP A 137 19.49 -11.23 -2.41
C ASP A 137 20.24 -10.58 -3.59
N THR A 138 20.09 -11.15 -4.80
CA THR A 138 20.91 -10.77 -5.96
C THR A 138 20.22 -9.87 -6.96
N GLY A 139 18.87 -9.82 -6.96
CA GLY A 139 18.08 -9.12 -7.97
C GLY A 139 18.09 -9.81 -9.34
N ALA A 140 18.58 -11.04 -9.44
CA ALA A 140 18.59 -11.78 -10.70
C ALA A 140 17.19 -12.32 -11.02
N LEU A 141 16.74 -12.15 -12.27
CA LEU A 141 15.50 -12.72 -12.77
C LEU A 141 15.63 -14.26 -12.78
N GLN A 142 14.72 -14.95 -12.11
CA GLN A 142 14.69 -16.40 -11.99
C GLN A 142 13.61 -17.04 -12.85
N GLN A 143 12.42 -16.41 -12.92
CA GLN A 143 11.26 -16.95 -13.63
C GLN A 143 10.38 -15.83 -14.19
N THR A 144 9.75 -16.12 -15.31
CA THR A 144 8.66 -15.32 -15.90
C THR A 144 7.43 -16.21 -16.06
N TYR A 145 6.31 -15.76 -15.50
CA TYR A 145 5.00 -16.40 -15.65
C TYR A 145 4.19 -15.54 -16.61
N ASP A 146 3.94 -16.04 -17.82
CA ASP A 146 3.14 -15.32 -18.83
C ASP A 146 1.65 -15.62 -18.66
N LEU A 147 0.89 -14.60 -18.30
CA LEU A 147 -0.57 -14.64 -18.13
C LEU A 147 -1.31 -14.14 -19.39
N SER A 148 -0.59 -13.51 -20.31
CA SER A 148 -1.17 -12.82 -21.48
C SER A 148 -1.98 -13.74 -22.36
N SER A 149 -1.55 -15.01 -22.51
CA SER A 149 -2.22 -16.03 -23.31
C SER A 149 -3.60 -16.42 -22.78
N LEU A 150 -3.90 -16.13 -21.51
CA LEU A 150 -5.18 -16.40 -20.86
C LEU A 150 -6.17 -15.23 -21.02
N SER A 151 -5.72 -14.09 -21.53
CA SER A 151 -6.55 -12.90 -21.77
C SER A 151 -7.29 -13.01 -23.09
N ARG A 152 -8.48 -12.42 -23.17
CA ARG A 152 -9.32 -12.35 -24.38
C ARG A 152 -9.33 -10.97 -25.04
N GLY A 153 -8.49 -10.06 -24.59
CA GLY A 153 -8.44 -8.66 -25.07
C GLY A 153 -7.36 -7.88 -24.35
N PRO A 154 -7.52 -6.57 -24.19
CA PRO A 154 -6.62 -5.76 -23.37
C PRO A 154 -6.45 -6.39 -21.98
N THR A 155 -5.22 -6.44 -21.47
CA THR A 155 -4.88 -7.06 -20.19
C THR A 155 -3.88 -6.18 -19.43
N LEU A 156 -3.99 -6.19 -18.11
CA LEU A 156 -3.12 -5.46 -17.22
C LEU A 156 -2.99 -6.24 -15.91
N ALA A 157 -1.89 -6.96 -15.74
CA ALA A 157 -1.54 -7.56 -14.45
C ALA A 157 -1.16 -6.45 -13.47
N ASN A 158 -2.03 -6.15 -12.50
CA ASN A 158 -1.90 -4.96 -11.67
C ASN A 158 -1.19 -5.23 -10.33
N ASP A 159 -1.79 -6.03 -9.46
CA ASP A 159 -1.20 -6.36 -8.15
C ASP A 159 -1.30 -7.86 -7.89
N LEU A 160 -0.56 -8.35 -6.90
CA LEU A 160 -0.46 -9.77 -6.62
C LEU A 160 -0.48 -10.09 -5.12
N ALA A 161 -1.00 -11.28 -4.81
CA ALA A 161 -1.05 -11.84 -3.47
C ALA A 161 -0.45 -13.24 -3.43
N LEU A 162 0.02 -13.65 -2.25
CA LEU A 162 0.52 -15.00 -1.98
C LEU A 162 -0.32 -15.67 -0.91
N ASP A 163 -0.66 -16.95 -1.13
CA ASP A 163 -1.16 -17.80 -0.06
C ASP A 163 0.00 -18.41 0.76
N ALA A 164 -0.34 -19.12 1.83
CA ALA A 164 0.64 -19.78 2.70
C ALA A 164 1.47 -20.85 1.96
N GLN A 165 0.92 -21.47 0.91
CA GLN A 165 1.59 -22.45 0.06
C GLN A 165 2.55 -21.78 -0.92
N GLY A 166 2.43 -20.47 -1.12
CA GLY A 166 3.23 -19.66 -2.04
C GLY A 166 2.70 -19.65 -3.47
N ASN A 167 1.43 -20.02 -3.69
CA ASN A 167 0.75 -19.75 -4.94
C ASN A 167 0.55 -18.25 -5.10
N ILE A 168 0.59 -17.79 -6.35
CA ILE A 168 0.46 -16.36 -6.69
C ILE A 168 -0.92 -16.13 -7.28
N TYR A 169 -1.59 -15.07 -6.82
CA TYR A 169 -2.87 -14.61 -7.35
C TYR A 169 -2.70 -13.20 -7.88
N VAL A 170 -3.20 -12.93 -9.10
CA VAL A 170 -2.94 -11.65 -9.80
C VAL A 170 -4.26 -11.08 -10.30
N THR A 171 -4.51 -9.81 -10.00
CA THR A 171 -5.65 -9.07 -10.57
C THR A 171 -5.36 -8.63 -12.00
N ASP A 172 -6.36 -8.75 -12.88
CA ASP A 172 -6.33 -8.12 -14.19
C ASP A 172 -7.25 -6.88 -14.19
N SER A 173 -6.69 -5.70 -14.38
CA SER A 173 -7.48 -4.47 -14.31
C SER A 173 -8.43 -4.28 -15.50
N PHE A 174 -8.18 -4.94 -16.63
CA PHE A 174 -8.99 -4.79 -17.85
C PHE A 174 -9.83 -6.03 -18.16
N GLN A 175 -9.56 -7.16 -17.50
CA GLN A 175 -10.35 -8.39 -17.67
C GLN A 175 -11.07 -8.76 -16.37
N PRO A 176 -12.28 -9.31 -16.43
CA PRO A 176 -13.06 -9.69 -15.26
C PRO A 176 -12.55 -10.99 -14.61
N GLN A 177 -11.24 -11.04 -14.29
CA GLN A 177 -10.60 -12.27 -13.84
C GLN A 177 -9.48 -12.02 -12.84
N ILE A 178 -9.22 -13.06 -12.05
CA ILE A 178 -8.03 -13.21 -11.21
C ILE A 178 -7.28 -14.43 -11.71
N TYR A 179 -6.00 -14.28 -11.95
CA TYR A 179 -5.12 -15.40 -12.32
C TYR A 179 -4.58 -16.13 -11.09
N LYS A 180 -4.18 -17.38 -11.30
CA LYS A 180 -3.41 -18.18 -10.35
C LYS A 180 -2.16 -18.70 -11.03
N VAL A 181 -1.02 -18.60 -10.34
CA VAL A 181 0.19 -19.36 -10.63
C VAL A 181 0.36 -20.39 -9.53
N ASP A 182 0.28 -21.64 -9.88
CA ASP A 182 0.53 -22.74 -8.95
C ASP A 182 2.03 -22.89 -8.69
N ARG A 183 2.41 -22.80 -7.43
CA ARG A 183 3.83 -22.82 -7.07
C ARG A 183 4.51 -24.14 -7.38
N ALA A 184 3.84 -25.26 -7.14
CA ALA A 184 4.45 -26.59 -7.28
C ALA A 184 4.67 -26.97 -8.75
N THR A 185 3.68 -26.67 -9.60
CA THR A 185 3.68 -27.03 -11.02
C THR A 185 4.17 -25.90 -11.92
N ARG A 186 4.22 -24.65 -11.41
CA ARG A 186 4.50 -23.41 -12.14
C ARG A 186 3.48 -23.12 -13.26
N GLN A 187 2.35 -23.81 -13.26
CA GLN A 187 1.29 -23.60 -14.23
C GLN A 187 0.51 -22.32 -13.94
N VAL A 188 0.21 -21.58 -15.01
CA VAL A 188 -0.67 -20.41 -14.97
C VAL A 188 -2.09 -20.85 -15.34
N SER A 189 -3.08 -20.28 -14.64
CA SER A 189 -4.49 -20.55 -14.88
C SER A 189 -5.33 -19.33 -14.48
N ILE A 190 -6.61 -19.36 -14.84
CA ILE A 190 -7.59 -18.40 -14.31
C ILE A 190 -8.21 -19.03 -13.07
N LEU A 191 -8.03 -18.39 -11.91
CA LEU A 191 -8.70 -18.78 -10.67
C LEU A 191 -10.20 -18.61 -10.82
N VAL A 192 -10.61 -17.43 -11.26
CA VAL A 192 -12.01 -17.06 -11.45
C VAL A 192 -12.15 -16.01 -12.55
N ARG A 193 -13.23 -16.11 -13.34
CA ARG A 193 -13.67 -15.10 -14.30
C ARG A 193 -15.16 -14.85 -14.11
N SER A 194 -15.56 -13.58 -13.91
CA SER A 194 -16.96 -13.24 -13.63
C SER A 194 -17.27 -11.79 -13.97
N ALA A 195 -18.43 -11.54 -14.60
CA ALA A 195 -18.94 -10.19 -14.81
C ALA A 195 -19.23 -9.40 -13.52
N ARG A 196 -19.21 -10.06 -12.36
CA ARG A 196 -19.26 -9.35 -11.05
C ARG A 196 -18.01 -8.51 -10.82
N LEU A 197 -16.83 -9.00 -11.24
CA LEU A 197 -15.54 -8.31 -11.07
C LEU A 197 -15.44 -7.09 -11.99
N ILE A 198 -15.82 -7.23 -13.26
CA ILE A 198 -15.95 -6.12 -14.20
C ILE A 198 -17.25 -6.31 -14.98
N PRO A 199 -18.17 -5.33 -15.00
CA PRO A 199 -19.41 -5.44 -15.78
C PRO A 199 -19.14 -5.73 -17.26
N ALA A 200 -20.00 -6.54 -17.88
CA ALA A 200 -19.86 -6.88 -19.29
C ALA A 200 -20.04 -5.68 -20.25
N ASP A 201 -20.73 -4.66 -19.77
CA ASP A 201 -20.98 -3.39 -20.47
C ASP A 201 -20.00 -2.28 -20.06
N ALA A 202 -18.85 -2.62 -19.53
CA ALA A 202 -17.78 -1.68 -19.18
C ALA A 202 -16.85 -1.38 -20.38
N PRO A 203 -17.21 -0.46 -21.30
CA PRO A 203 -16.50 -0.26 -22.57
C PRO A 203 -15.06 0.24 -22.35
N ALA A 204 -14.85 1.03 -21.32
CA ALA A 204 -13.53 1.57 -21.01
C ALA A 204 -12.52 0.47 -20.58
N ALA A 205 -12.96 -0.54 -19.82
CA ALA A 205 -12.13 -1.69 -19.50
C ALA A 205 -11.84 -2.53 -20.76
N ALA A 206 -12.85 -2.79 -21.58
CA ALA A 206 -12.70 -3.53 -22.84
C ALA A 206 -11.76 -2.83 -23.84
N GLN A 207 -11.60 -1.53 -23.74
CA GLN A 207 -10.65 -0.73 -24.53
C GLN A 207 -9.27 -0.60 -23.86
N GLY A 208 -9.10 -1.07 -22.61
CA GLY A 208 -7.87 -0.91 -21.85
C GLY A 208 -7.58 0.55 -21.46
N THR A 209 -8.63 1.34 -21.18
CA THR A 209 -8.50 2.76 -20.84
C THR A 209 -8.91 3.10 -19.41
N GLN A 210 -9.60 2.18 -18.71
CA GLN A 210 -10.00 2.38 -17.32
C GLN A 210 -9.82 1.10 -16.50
N PRO A 211 -9.00 1.12 -15.44
CA PRO A 211 -8.79 -0.04 -14.59
C PRO A 211 -10.00 -0.27 -13.66
N TYR A 212 -10.33 -1.55 -13.42
CA TYR A 212 -11.30 -1.98 -12.42
C TYR A 212 -10.61 -2.69 -11.26
N LEU A 213 -10.23 -3.96 -11.42
CA LEU A 213 -9.49 -4.66 -10.38
C LEU A 213 -8.12 -4.04 -10.17
N ASN A 214 -7.74 -3.91 -8.90
CA ASN A 214 -6.47 -3.30 -8.52
C ASN A 214 -5.83 -4.11 -7.38
N GLY A 215 -5.54 -3.52 -6.22
CA GLY A 215 -4.90 -4.17 -5.10
C GLY A 215 -5.56 -5.49 -4.69
N ILE A 216 -4.75 -6.46 -4.24
CA ILE A 216 -5.21 -7.78 -3.81
C ILE A 216 -4.38 -8.28 -2.63
N VAL A 217 -5.03 -8.95 -1.68
CA VAL A 217 -4.37 -9.65 -0.57
C VAL A 217 -4.94 -11.04 -0.38
N SER A 218 -4.12 -11.96 0.13
CA SER A 218 -4.55 -13.30 0.54
C SER A 218 -4.78 -13.33 2.05
N HIS A 219 -5.95 -13.76 2.45
CA HIS A 219 -6.31 -13.93 3.86
C HIS A 219 -5.87 -15.32 4.36
N PRO A 220 -5.37 -15.47 5.61
CA PRO A 220 -4.94 -16.75 6.15
C PRO A 220 -6.05 -17.81 6.20
N ASP A 221 -7.32 -17.43 6.24
CA ASP A 221 -8.47 -18.34 6.21
C ASP A 221 -8.83 -18.85 4.80
N GLY A 222 -7.96 -18.65 3.79
CA GLY A 222 -8.13 -19.26 2.47
C GLY A 222 -9.07 -18.53 1.53
N TYR A 223 -9.04 -17.22 1.51
CA TYR A 223 -9.71 -16.38 0.52
C TYR A 223 -8.89 -15.14 0.16
N LEU A 224 -9.24 -14.50 -0.94
CA LEU A 224 -8.65 -13.24 -1.38
C LEU A 224 -9.58 -12.08 -1.05
N ILE A 225 -9.01 -10.90 -0.82
CA ILE A 225 -9.71 -9.62 -0.85
C ILE A 225 -9.11 -8.81 -1.98
N ALA A 226 -9.92 -8.39 -2.95
CA ALA A 226 -9.50 -7.61 -4.10
C ALA A 226 -10.26 -6.29 -4.17
N ALA A 227 -9.55 -5.21 -4.48
CA ALA A 227 -10.12 -3.89 -4.67
C ALA A 227 -10.69 -3.72 -6.09
N ASP A 228 -11.80 -2.99 -6.19
CA ASP A 228 -12.32 -2.45 -7.42
C ASP A 228 -12.14 -0.93 -7.40
N TYR A 229 -11.15 -0.47 -8.12
CA TYR A 229 -10.72 0.93 -8.17
C TYR A 229 -11.84 1.85 -8.66
N THR A 230 -12.48 1.45 -9.77
CA THR A 230 -13.49 2.29 -10.43
C THR A 230 -14.80 2.38 -9.66
N ARG A 231 -15.27 1.27 -9.07
CA ARG A 231 -16.56 1.23 -8.37
C ARG A 231 -16.44 1.47 -6.85
N GLY A 232 -15.21 1.51 -6.31
CA GLY A 232 -14.96 1.70 -4.88
C GLY A 232 -15.44 0.53 -4.02
N LEU A 233 -15.30 -0.71 -4.55
CA LEU A 233 -15.75 -1.94 -3.91
C LEU A 233 -14.58 -2.76 -3.38
N LEU A 234 -14.90 -3.71 -2.50
CA LEU A 234 -14.04 -4.82 -2.16
C LEU A 234 -14.76 -6.13 -2.45
N TRP A 235 -14.03 -7.05 -3.06
CA TRP A 235 -14.48 -8.40 -3.38
C TRP A 235 -13.78 -9.41 -2.49
N LYS A 236 -14.54 -10.32 -1.89
CA LYS A 236 -14.03 -11.55 -1.28
C LYS A 236 -14.17 -12.68 -2.28
N VAL A 237 -13.07 -13.43 -2.50
CA VAL A 237 -13.03 -14.57 -3.44
C VAL A 237 -12.45 -15.77 -2.71
N THR A 238 -13.21 -16.85 -2.59
CA THR A 238 -12.74 -18.07 -1.92
C THR A 238 -11.69 -18.82 -2.77
N LEU A 239 -10.83 -19.60 -2.11
CA LEU A 239 -9.76 -20.37 -2.76
C LEU A 239 -10.08 -21.88 -2.87
N ASP A 240 -11.34 -22.24 -2.74
CA ASP A 240 -11.81 -23.62 -2.94
C ASP A 240 -11.87 -24.02 -4.42
N SER A 241 -12.29 -25.26 -4.70
CA SER A 241 -12.35 -25.80 -6.07
C SER A 241 -13.40 -25.11 -6.96
N ALA A 242 -14.36 -24.39 -6.36
CA ALA A 242 -15.38 -23.62 -7.05
C ALA A 242 -15.44 -22.21 -6.43
N PRO A 243 -14.50 -21.30 -6.79
CA PRO A 243 -14.36 -20.01 -6.15
C PRO A 243 -15.65 -19.19 -6.16
N ALA A 244 -16.13 -18.81 -4.98
CA ALA A 244 -17.28 -17.91 -4.81
C ALA A 244 -16.81 -16.47 -4.71
N ILE A 245 -17.58 -15.55 -5.32
CA ILE A 245 -17.33 -14.11 -5.27
C ILE A 245 -18.46 -13.45 -4.51
N SER A 246 -18.13 -12.66 -3.48
CA SER A 246 -19.06 -11.83 -2.73
C SER A 246 -18.52 -10.42 -2.54
N GLU A 247 -19.41 -9.42 -2.55
CA GLU A 247 -19.06 -8.06 -2.18
C GLU A 247 -18.92 -7.96 -0.67
N ILE A 248 -17.86 -7.35 -0.19
CA ILE A 248 -17.70 -6.99 1.22
C ILE A 248 -18.53 -5.73 1.47
N ARG A 249 -19.52 -5.83 2.37
CA ARG A 249 -20.37 -4.67 2.70
C ARG A 249 -19.56 -3.61 3.44
N LEU A 250 -19.54 -2.40 2.90
CA LEU A 250 -18.88 -1.24 3.49
C LEU A 250 -19.90 -0.17 3.85
N PRO A 251 -19.62 0.69 4.86
CA PRO A 251 -20.52 1.78 5.23
C PRO A 251 -20.66 2.84 4.13
N GLN A 252 -19.65 2.94 3.27
CA GLN A 252 -19.61 3.83 2.09
C GLN A 252 -18.68 3.27 1.03
N ARG A 253 -18.84 3.73 -0.21
CA ARG A 253 -17.90 3.40 -1.29
C ARG A 253 -16.52 4.00 -1.01
N LEU A 254 -15.48 3.26 -1.36
CA LEU A 254 -14.10 3.76 -1.33
C LEU A 254 -13.86 4.68 -2.53
N LYS A 255 -12.84 5.52 -2.44
CA LYS A 255 -12.48 6.49 -3.49
C LYS A 255 -11.21 6.03 -4.19
N GLY A 256 -11.35 5.26 -5.28
CA GLY A 256 -10.20 4.73 -6.00
C GLY A 256 -9.29 3.89 -5.09
N PRO A 257 -9.80 2.78 -4.51
CA PRO A 257 -8.97 1.88 -3.72
C PRO A 257 -7.93 1.22 -4.61
N ASP A 258 -6.67 1.48 -4.30
CA ASP A 258 -5.49 1.07 -5.05
C ASP A 258 -4.78 -0.08 -4.32
N GLY A 259 -3.61 0.10 -3.78
CA GLY A 259 -2.87 -0.94 -3.08
C GLY A 259 -3.50 -1.37 -1.76
N LEU A 260 -3.52 -2.66 -1.51
CA LEU A 260 -4.01 -3.28 -0.28
C LEU A 260 -2.87 -3.92 0.51
N ARG A 261 -2.94 -3.86 1.85
CA ARG A 261 -2.05 -4.65 2.73
C ARG A 261 -2.81 -5.15 3.94
N LEU A 262 -2.85 -6.47 4.11
CA LEU A 262 -3.43 -7.10 5.30
C LEU A 262 -2.48 -6.88 6.48
N LYS A 263 -2.92 -6.17 7.51
CA LYS A 263 -2.15 -5.93 8.72
C LYS A 263 -2.20 -7.11 9.67
N ASN A 264 -3.35 -7.75 9.74
CA ASN A 264 -3.65 -9.01 10.43
C ASN A 264 -4.98 -9.56 9.88
N ALA A 265 -5.46 -10.69 10.39
CA ALA A 265 -6.72 -11.31 9.92
C ALA A 265 -7.96 -10.39 10.01
N HIS A 266 -7.93 -9.36 10.83
CA HIS A 266 -9.07 -8.48 11.08
C HIS A 266 -8.88 -7.05 10.55
N GLU A 267 -7.69 -6.68 10.05
CA GLU A 267 -7.36 -5.32 9.68
C GLU A 267 -6.71 -5.25 8.30
N LEU A 268 -7.27 -4.40 7.44
CA LEU A 268 -6.82 -4.15 6.08
C LEU A 268 -6.49 -2.68 5.89
N VAL A 269 -5.27 -2.40 5.48
CA VAL A 269 -4.83 -1.08 5.03
C VAL A 269 -5.16 -0.93 3.55
N ILE A 270 -5.76 0.18 3.19
CA ILE A 270 -6.11 0.54 1.81
C ILE A 270 -5.49 1.90 1.50
N VAL A 271 -4.71 1.96 0.45
CA VAL A 271 -4.29 3.23 -0.17
C VAL A 271 -5.38 3.62 -1.15
N GLN A 272 -5.85 4.86 -1.06
CA GLN A 272 -6.83 5.41 -1.98
C GLN A 272 -6.21 6.55 -2.78
N SER A 273 -6.46 6.57 -4.08
CA SER A 273 -5.94 7.57 -5.01
C SER A 273 -7.10 8.12 -5.85
N PHE A 274 -7.35 9.41 -5.74
CA PHE A 274 -8.52 10.05 -6.37
C PHE A 274 -8.20 11.49 -6.83
N PRO A 275 -8.95 12.01 -7.81
CA PRO A 275 -8.76 13.37 -8.30
C PRO A 275 -8.83 14.42 -7.18
N GLY A 276 -7.80 15.25 -7.09
CA GLY A 276 -7.69 16.37 -6.17
C GLY A 276 -7.99 17.72 -6.84
N ALA A 277 -7.69 18.80 -6.14
CA ALA A 277 -7.84 20.15 -6.68
C ALA A 277 -6.84 20.42 -7.82
N LYS A 278 -7.26 21.23 -8.82
CA LYS A 278 -6.39 21.71 -9.91
C LYS A 278 -5.65 20.65 -10.70
N GLY A 279 -6.25 19.46 -10.88
CA GLY A 279 -5.64 18.37 -11.66
C GLY A 279 -4.53 17.61 -10.92
N SER A 280 -4.37 17.82 -9.60
CA SER A 280 -3.55 16.96 -8.77
C SER A 280 -4.28 15.65 -8.47
N MET A 281 -3.54 14.67 -8.00
CA MET A 281 -4.13 13.48 -7.36
C MET A 281 -3.92 13.61 -5.85
N SER A 282 -5.02 13.56 -5.14
CA SER A 282 -5.06 13.42 -3.69
C SER A 282 -5.13 11.94 -3.33
N GLY A 283 -4.94 11.64 -2.06
CA GLY A 283 -5.12 10.30 -1.55
C GLY A 283 -5.32 10.29 -0.06
N ASP A 284 -5.77 9.18 0.43
CA ASP A 284 -5.78 8.84 1.84
C ASP A 284 -5.36 7.39 2.08
N VAL A 285 -5.14 7.07 3.34
CA VAL A 285 -4.90 5.71 3.78
C VAL A 285 -5.98 5.36 4.79
N THR A 286 -6.77 4.37 4.45
CA THR A 286 -7.89 3.90 5.25
C THR A 286 -7.55 2.57 5.92
N LEU A 287 -7.85 2.45 7.21
CA LEU A 287 -7.84 1.18 7.93
C LEU A 287 -9.28 0.68 8.05
N LEU A 288 -9.52 -0.49 7.48
CA LEU A 288 -10.76 -1.24 7.68
C LEU A 288 -10.55 -2.34 8.71
N SER A 289 -11.61 -2.64 9.45
CA SER A 289 -11.68 -3.81 10.33
C SER A 289 -12.92 -4.64 10.05
N SER A 290 -12.79 -5.96 10.22
CA SER A 290 -13.89 -6.93 10.10
C SER A 290 -13.87 -7.92 11.25
N ASN A 291 -15.07 -8.27 11.75
CA ASN A 291 -15.26 -9.27 12.80
C ASN A 291 -16.19 -10.42 12.36
N ASP A 292 -16.57 -10.47 11.08
CA ASP A 292 -17.51 -11.45 10.52
C ASP A 292 -16.91 -12.21 9.31
N GLY A 293 -15.59 -12.41 9.33
CA GLY A 293 -14.88 -13.10 8.26
C GLY A 293 -14.90 -12.33 6.94
N TRP A 294 -14.93 -11.00 7.00
CA TRP A 294 -14.98 -10.11 5.84
C TRP A 294 -16.26 -10.27 4.98
N ALA A 295 -17.39 -10.60 5.62
CA ALA A 295 -18.69 -10.41 5.00
C ALA A 295 -19.07 -8.92 5.02
N SER A 296 -18.60 -8.19 6.01
CA SER A 296 -18.67 -6.72 6.10
C SER A 296 -17.40 -6.16 6.75
N ALA A 297 -17.16 -4.86 6.55
CA ALA A 297 -16.09 -4.16 7.23
C ALA A 297 -16.49 -2.71 7.56
N TYR A 298 -15.80 -2.11 8.52
CA TYR A 298 -16.03 -0.75 8.98
C TYR A 298 -14.72 0.03 9.05
N ILE A 299 -14.79 1.34 8.86
CA ILE A 299 -13.63 2.23 8.87
C ILE A 299 -13.24 2.52 10.32
N THR A 300 -12.01 2.14 10.70
CA THR A 300 -11.45 2.40 12.04
C THR A 300 -10.48 3.57 12.08
N ALA A 301 -9.83 3.88 10.97
CA ALA A 301 -8.99 5.05 10.83
C ALA A 301 -8.96 5.55 9.38
N VAL A 302 -8.77 6.85 9.21
CA VAL A 302 -8.44 7.48 7.92
C VAL A 302 -7.35 8.51 8.19
N ALA A 303 -6.27 8.43 7.43
CA ALA A 303 -5.21 9.43 7.44
C ALA A 303 -5.08 10.06 6.05
N THR A 304 -5.03 11.38 6.00
CA THR A 304 -4.88 12.16 4.76
C THR A 304 -3.66 13.09 4.88
N PRO A 305 -2.44 12.54 4.93
CA PRO A 305 -1.24 13.36 5.01
C PRO A 305 -1.12 14.27 3.79
N SER A 306 -0.75 15.54 4.02
CA SER A 306 -0.54 16.52 2.95
C SER A 306 0.62 16.15 2.01
N GLU A 307 1.47 15.24 2.44
CA GLU A 307 2.64 14.75 1.69
C GLU A 307 2.29 13.70 0.63
N LEU A 308 1.04 13.23 0.59
CA LEU A 308 0.59 12.28 -0.44
C LEU A 308 0.41 13.00 -1.78
N ASP A 309 1.07 12.47 -2.83
CA ASP A 309 1.05 12.98 -4.21
C ASP A 309 0.91 11.81 -5.19
N GLY A 310 -0.33 11.43 -5.46
CA GLY A 310 -0.67 10.24 -6.26
C GLY A 310 -0.17 8.94 -5.59
N PRO A 311 -0.60 8.65 -4.35
CA PRO A 311 -0.20 7.42 -3.68
C PRO A 311 -0.83 6.21 -4.38
N THR A 312 -0.10 5.08 -4.42
CA THR A 312 -0.58 3.85 -5.08
C THR A 312 -0.45 2.63 -4.19
N GLY A 313 0.73 2.35 -3.68
CA GLY A 313 1.00 1.15 -2.91
C GLY A 313 1.43 1.43 -1.47
N ALA A 314 1.27 0.43 -0.61
CA ALA A 314 1.77 0.46 0.76
C ALA A 314 2.68 -0.75 1.06
N ALA A 315 3.61 -0.58 1.98
CA ALA A 315 4.37 -1.64 2.61
C ALA A 315 4.20 -1.58 4.13
N LEU A 316 4.26 -2.73 4.78
CA LEU A 316 4.35 -2.82 6.24
C LEU A 316 5.80 -3.04 6.64
N ARG A 317 6.30 -2.20 7.53
CA ARG A 317 7.60 -2.35 8.18
C ARG A 317 7.42 -2.20 9.67
N ASP A 318 7.72 -3.23 10.44
CA ASP A 318 7.60 -3.24 11.89
C ASP A 318 6.20 -2.81 12.39
N GLY A 319 5.14 -3.19 11.64
CA GLY A 319 3.75 -2.81 11.91
C GLY A 319 3.36 -1.38 11.46
N GLU A 320 4.33 -0.58 11.02
CA GLU A 320 4.10 0.75 10.45
C GLU A 320 3.70 0.67 8.98
N VAL A 321 2.86 1.62 8.55
CA VAL A 321 2.41 1.75 7.16
C VAL A 321 3.26 2.76 6.44
N TRP A 322 3.87 2.34 5.33
CA TRP A 322 4.68 3.17 4.45
C TRP A 322 4.08 3.19 3.05
N VAL A 323 3.84 4.37 2.51
CA VAL A 323 3.12 4.59 1.24
C VAL A 323 4.04 5.23 0.21
N VAL A 324 4.04 4.71 -1.00
CA VAL A 324 4.80 5.29 -2.11
C VAL A 324 3.97 6.34 -2.83
N ASN A 325 4.59 7.49 -3.09
CA ASN A 325 4.03 8.54 -3.94
C ASN A 325 4.49 8.31 -5.38
N SER A 326 3.57 7.78 -6.19
CA SER A 326 3.82 7.43 -7.59
C SER A 326 3.98 8.66 -8.47
N ARG A 327 3.18 9.71 -8.24
CA ARG A 327 3.05 10.86 -9.14
C ARG A 327 2.60 10.47 -10.55
N TYR A 328 2.04 9.26 -10.73
CA TYR A 328 1.66 8.72 -12.03
C TYR A 328 0.73 9.63 -12.87
N PRO A 329 -0.14 10.47 -12.28
CA PRO A 329 -0.98 11.36 -13.09
C PRO A 329 -0.16 12.32 -13.94
N ARG A 330 1.03 12.73 -13.47
CA ARG A 330 1.95 13.57 -14.27
C ARG A 330 2.51 12.81 -15.45
N LEU A 331 2.80 11.51 -15.27
CA LEU A 331 3.25 10.63 -16.35
C LEU A 331 2.19 10.47 -17.45
N PHE A 332 0.94 10.19 -17.04
CA PHE A 332 -0.15 9.99 -17.99
C PHE A 332 -0.63 11.31 -18.65
N ALA A 333 -0.47 12.44 -17.97
CA ALA A 333 -0.83 13.75 -18.53
C ALA A 333 0.13 14.18 -19.65
N ASP A 334 1.43 13.92 -19.50
CA ASP A 334 2.44 14.29 -20.50
C ASP A 334 3.66 13.38 -20.40
N VAL A 335 3.63 12.29 -21.15
CA VAL A 335 4.74 11.30 -21.19
C VAL A 335 6.04 11.93 -21.71
N ALA A 336 5.99 12.94 -22.58
CA ALA A 336 7.18 13.61 -23.11
C ALA A 336 7.91 14.43 -22.04
N GLN A 337 7.21 14.88 -21.01
CA GLN A 337 7.80 15.63 -19.90
C GLN A 337 8.09 14.78 -18.65
N ALA A 338 7.83 13.48 -18.72
CA ALA A 338 8.02 12.56 -17.62
C ALA A 338 9.43 12.64 -16.98
N GLU A 339 10.45 12.86 -17.78
CA GLU A 339 11.87 12.96 -17.33
C GLU A 339 12.17 14.16 -16.43
N ARG A 340 11.27 15.15 -16.36
CA ARG A 340 11.40 16.30 -15.47
C ARG A 340 11.17 15.92 -14.01
N THR A 341 10.42 14.84 -13.75
CA THR A 341 10.18 14.35 -12.39
C THR A 341 11.33 13.42 -11.99
N ARG A 342 12.22 13.91 -11.16
CA ARG A 342 13.45 13.20 -10.75
C ARG A 342 13.38 12.67 -9.32
N THR A 343 12.57 13.26 -8.46
CA THR A 343 12.48 12.93 -7.03
C THR A 343 11.11 12.35 -6.72
N PHE A 344 11.11 11.25 -6.00
CA PHE A 344 9.93 10.55 -5.48
C PHE A 344 10.03 10.42 -3.97
N SER A 345 8.98 9.94 -3.33
CA SER A 345 9.00 9.77 -1.88
C SER A 345 8.20 8.58 -1.40
N ILE A 346 8.62 8.08 -0.25
CA ILE A 346 7.87 7.12 0.57
C ILE A 346 7.53 7.84 1.87
N VAL A 347 6.28 7.75 2.30
CA VAL A 347 5.77 8.46 3.48
C VAL A 347 5.29 7.46 4.50
N ARG A 348 5.71 7.60 5.76
CA ARG A 348 5.14 6.86 6.87
C ARG A 348 3.80 7.48 7.25
N VAL A 349 2.76 6.66 7.29
CA VAL A 349 1.39 7.10 7.61
C VAL A 349 0.98 6.57 8.97
N ALA A 350 0.73 7.47 9.90
CA ALA A 350 0.15 7.14 11.20
C ALA A 350 -1.38 6.98 11.04
N LEU A 351 -1.88 5.80 11.39
CA LEU A 351 -3.31 5.50 11.39
C LEU A 351 -3.84 5.56 12.83
N GLU A 352 -4.29 6.73 13.24
CA GLU A 352 -4.90 6.92 14.54
C GLU A 352 -6.34 6.41 14.52
N ARG A 353 -6.64 5.45 15.37
CA ARG A 353 -8.01 4.89 15.49
C ARG A 353 -8.96 5.98 15.99
N ARG A 354 -10.10 6.10 15.33
CA ARG A 354 -11.21 6.90 15.87
C ARG A 354 -11.68 6.26 17.17
N PRO A 355 -11.98 7.08 18.20
CA PRO A 355 -12.70 6.54 19.36
C PRO A 355 -13.93 5.80 18.83
N ALA A 356 -14.18 4.59 19.37
CA ALA A 356 -15.41 3.89 19.05
C ALA A 356 -16.58 4.79 19.49
N ASP A 357 -17.43 5.19 18.55
CA ASP A 357 -18.70 5.82 18.89
C ASP A 357 -19.44 4.84 19.82
N ARG A 358 -19.61 5.24 21.09
CA ARG A 358 -20.29 4.45 22.12
C ARG A 358 -21.80 4.51 21.90
#